data_94dcc162c6b410211205f4e3afe17c8e
#
_entry.id   94dcc162c6b410211205f4e3afe17c8e
#
_cell.length_a   1.000
_cell.length_b   1.000
_cell.length_c   1.000
_cell.angle_alpha   90.00
_cell.angle_beta   90.00
_cell.angle_gamma   90.00
#
_symmetry.space_group_name_H-M   'P 1'
#
loop_
_entity.id
_entity.type
_entity.pdbx_description
1 polymer ?
#
loop_
_entity_poly.entity_id
_entity_poly.type
_entity_poly.pdbx_seq_one_letter_code
_entity_poly.pdbx_strand_id
1 'polypeptide(L)'
;MKNYEVLTPASSNILTLSEVKAHIKVDTSDDDTLITNLLIACTNSAQEYTNRFFIATTIKMIADTWKETETLLKSKVTSIVSIQYYDVDDSLQTLSTSVYGSDLVSQPARIFLKPNQSFPQLSERKGAVEVKYIVGQAGSDEVDDAIKQAVLLQIGNLYQNRQSVVTGTIATELPMNAKFLLDQYRVQVCR
;
A
#
# COMPACT_ATOMS: atom_id res chain seq x y z
N MET A 1 -14.61 -3.45 -10.64
CA MET A 1 -14.02 -3.03 -9.36
C MET A 1 -12.61 -3.58 -9.35
N LYS A 2 -11.56 -2.75 -9.26
CA LYS A 2 -10.18 -3.24 -9.23
C LYS A 2 -9.93 -3.84 -7.85
N ASN A 3 -9.69 -5.14 -7.78
CA ASN A 3 -9.40 -5.83 -6.54
C ASN A 3 -7.92 -6.19 -6.49
N TYR A 4 -7.32 -6.16 -5.31
CA TYR A 4 -5.99 -6.67 -5.09
C TYR A 4 -5.97 -7.60 -3.88
N GLU A 5 -5.01 -8.50 -3.88
CA GLU A 5 -4.73 -9.45 -2.80
C GLU A 5 -3.27 -9.28 -2.36
N VAL A 6 -3.01 -9.30 -1.07
CA VAL A 6 -1.64 -9.31 -0.53
C VAL A 6 -1.14 -10.74 -0.52
N LEU A 7 -0.11 -11.03 -1.33
CA LEU A 7 0.51 -12.36 -1.41
C LEU A 7 1.61 -12.52 -0.35
N THR A 8 2.47 -11.51 -0.22
CA THR A 8 3.54 -11.51 0.78
C THR A 8 3.46 -10.18 1.54
N PRO A 9 3.09 -10.20 2.82
CA PRO A 9 3.03 -9.00 3.62
C PRO A 9 4.42 -8.42 3.88
N ALA A 10 4.46 -7.17 4.36
CA ALA A 10 5.70 -6.51 4.78
C ALA A 10 6.44 -7.35 5.82
N SER A 11 7.76 -7.44 5.70
CA SER A 11 8.62 -8.22 6.60
C SER A 11 8.97 -7.48 7.89
N SER A 12 8.73 -6.18 7.95
CA SER A 12 9.06 -5.33 9.11
C SER A 12 8.05 -4.20 9.26
N ASN A 13 8.04 -3.58 10.43
CA ASN A 13 7.32 -2.34 10.67
C ASN A 13 8.15 -1.15 10.20
N ILE A 14 7.50 0.00 9.99
CA ILE A 14 8.17 1.27 9.62
C ILE A 14 8.93 1.91 10.78
N LEU A 15 8.60 1.53 12.01
CA LEU A 15 9.19 1.98 13.26
C LEU A 15 9.45 0.79 14.17
N THR A 16 10.47 0.90 15.01
CA THR A 16 10.72 -0.06 16.07
C THR A 16 9.90 0.26 17.32
N LEU A 17 9.66 -0.73 18.16
CA LEU A 17 8.99 -0.53 19.45
C LEU A 17 9.74 0.52 20.31
N SER A 18 11.07 0.51 20.27
CA SER A 18 11.91 1.46 21.02
C SER A 18 11.70 2.91 20.59
N GLU A 19 11.62 3.16 19.27
CA GLU A 19 11.33 4.50 18.74
C GLU A 19 9.95 5.01 19.17
N VAL A 20 8.94 4.12 19.12
CA VAL A 20 7.59 4.48 19.57
C VAL A 20 7.58 4.78 21.07
N LYS A 21 8.20 3.92 21.88
CA LYS A 21 8.30 4.12 23.34
C LYS A 21 9.02 5.42 23.69
N ALA A 22 10.12 5.72 23.01
CA ALA A 22 10.83 6.99 23.20
C ALA A 22 9.95 8.22 22.90
N HIS A 23 9.12 8.13 21.83
CA HIS A 23 8.20 9.22 21.47
C HIS A 23 7.11 9.46 22.52
N ILE A 24 6.49 8.39 23.04
CA ILE A 24 5.42 8.46 24.04
C ILE A 24 5.94 8.51 25.49
N LYS A 25 7.27 8.50 25.68
CA LYS A 25 7.97 8.55 27.00
C LYS A 25 7.55 7.41 27.95
N VAL A 26 7.55 6.18 27.44
CA VAL A 26 7.26 4.95 28.19
C VAL A 26 8.53 4.13 28.32
N ASP A 27 8.98 3.89 29.55
CA ASP A 27 10.21 3.12 29.83
C ASP A 27 9.91 1.68 30.29
N THR A 28 8.68 1.41 30.78
CA THR A 28 8.27 0.07 31.24
C THR A 28 7.83 -0.84 30.08
N SER A 29 7.83 -2.15 30.29
CA SER A 29 7.37 -3.14 29.31
C SER A 29 5.89 -3.52 29.43
N ASP A 30 5.17 -2.95 30.39
CA ASP A 30 3.79 -3.34 30.71
C ASP A 30 2.83 -3.13 29.53
N ASP A 31 3.03 -2.08 28.77
CA ASP A 31 2.19 -1.70 27.61
C ASP A 31 2.79 -2.13 26.24
N ASP A 32 3.87 -2.90 26.18
CA ASP A 32 4.57 -3.24 24.93
C ASP A 32 3.65 -3.87 23.89
N THR A 33 2.77 -4.78 24.32
CA THR A 33 1.79 -5.41 23.43
C THR A 33 0.78 -4.39 22.89
N LEU A 34 0.28 -3.49 23.74
CA LEU A 34 -0.64 -2.43 23.34
C LEU A 34 0.02 -1.50 22.32
N ILE A 35 1.25 -1.05 22.60
CA ILE A 35 2.02 -0.14 21.75
C ILE A 35 2.29 -0.79 20.39
N THR A 36 2.64 -2.08 20.36
CA THR A 36 2.86 -2.83 19.11
C THR A 36 1.57 -2.90 18.29
N ASN A 37 0.43 -3.16 18.91
CA ASN A 37 -0.87 -3.19 18.21
C ASN A 37 -1.26 -1.80 17.68
N LEU A 38 -1.00 -0.74 18.43
CA LEU A 38 -1.21 0.64 17.98
C LEU A 38 -0.31 0.97 16.80
N LEU A 39 0.97 0.57 16.82
CA LEU A 39 1.88 0.76 15.69
C LEU A 39 1.36 0.12 14.42
N ILE A 40 0.91 -1.13 14.49
CA ILE A 40 0.34 -1.84 13.34
C ILE A 40 -0.93 -1.13 12.84
N ALA A 41 -1.85 -0.80 13.73
CA ALA A 41 -3.10 -0.15 13.38
C ALA A 41 -2.90 1.24 12.75
N CYS A 42 -2.03 2.08 13.33
CA CYS A 42 -1.73 3.40 12.81
C CYS A 42 -1.00 3.33 11.47
N THR A 43 -0.07 2.38 11.31
CA THR A 43 0.62 2.15 10.03
C THR A 43 -0.37 1.75 8.94
N ASN A 44 -1.28 0.82 9.22
CA ASN A 44 -2.32 0.41 8.27
C ASN A 44 -3.26 1.57 7.91
N SER A 45 -3.68 2.35 8.89
CA SER A 45 -4.51 3.54 8.68
C SER A 45 -3.81 4.56 7.76
N ALA A 46 -2.53 4.83 8.00
CA ALA A 46 -1.72 5.73 7.18
C ALA A 46 -1.52 5.20 5.76
N GLN A 47 -1.32 3.88 5.58
CA GLN A 47 -1.21 3.22 4.27
C GLN A 47 -2.52 3.33 3.46
N GLU A 48 -3.67 3.10 4.11
CA GLU A 48 -4.97 3.25 3.44
C GLU A 48 -5.26 4.71 3.10
N TYR A 49 -4.94 5.65 4.01
CA TYR A 49 -5.13 7.08 3.76
C TYR A 49 -4.30 7.58 2.57
N THR A 50 -3.04 7.17 2.49
CA THR A 50 -2.11 7.58 1.41
C THR A 50 -2.27 6.76 0.13
N ASN A 51 -3.03 5.67 0.17
CA ASN A 51 -3.12 4.66 -0.89
C ASN A 51 -1.76 4.06 -1.27
N ARG A 52 -0.88 3.84 -0.26
CA ARG A 52 0.48 3.29 -0.43
C ARG A 52 0.72 2.13 0.53
N PHE A 53 1.64 1.25 0.17
CA PHE A 53 2.36 0.42 1.13
C PHE A 53 3.71 1.08 1.44
N PHE A 54 4.11 1.10 2.69
CA PHE A 54 5.37 1.76 3.08
C PHE A 54 6.56 0.82 2.97
N ILE A 55 6.39 -0.46 3.34
CA ILE A 55 7.42 -1.50 3.25
C ILE A 55 7.06 -2.47 2.12
N ALA A 56 8.09 -3.06 1.53
CA ALA A 56 7.97 -3.97 0.40
C ALA A 56 6.93 -5.06 0.67
N THR A 57 5.90 -5.05 -0.14
CA THR A 57 4.74 -5.93 -0.07
C THR A 57 4.45 -6.44 -1.47
N THR A 58 4.34 -7.76 -1.63
CA THR A 58 3.94 -8.33 -2.93
C THR A 58 2.43 -8.41 -2.99
N ILE A 59 1.85 -7.77 -3.99
CA ILE A 59 0.41 -7.78 -4.22
C ILE A 59 0.08 -8.34 -5.61
N LYS A 60 -1.11 -8.90 -5.71
CA LYS A 60 -1.71 -9.37 -6.95
C LYS A 60 -2.95 -8.53 -7.23
N MET A 61 -2.97 -7.81 -8.33
CA MET A 61 -4.13 -7.12 -8.83
C MET A 61 -4.87 -8.03 -9.81
N ILE A 62 -6.19 -8.08 -9.69
CA ILE A 62 -7.06 -8.85 -10.58
C ILE A 62 -7.90 -7.86 -11.39
N ALA A 63 -7.95 -8.06 -12.70
CA ALA A 63 -8.66 -7.22 -13.65
C ALA A 63 -9.43 -8.06 -14.68
N ASP A 64 -10.53 -7.52 -15.17
CA ASP A 64 -11.36 -8.20 -16.19
C ASP A 64 -10.84 -7.93 -17.60
N THR A 65 -10.16 -6.80 -17.81
CA THR A 65 -9.69 -6.36 -19.13
C THR A 65 -8.27 -5.79 -19.06
N TRP A 66 -7.55 -5.79 -20.19
CA TRP A 66 -6.23 -5.16 -20.31
C TRP A 66 -6.25 -3.68 -19.94
N LYS A 67 -7.31 -2.95 -20.31
CA LYS A 67 -7.45 -1.54 -20.02
C LYS A 67 -7.41 -1.24 -18.51
N GLU A 68 -7.94 -2.14 -17.71
CA GLU A 68 -7.90 -1.98 -16.25
C GLU A 68 -6.50 -2.15 -15.66
N THR A 69 -5.61 -2.84 -16.37
CA THR A 69 -4.21 -3.05 -15.93
C THR A 69 -3.29 -1.90 -16.30
N GLU A 70 -3.71 -0.96 -17.16
CA GLU A 70 -2.91 0.20 -17.54
C GLU A 70 -2.50 1.07 -16.35
N THR A 71 -3.28 1.05 -15.27
CA THR A 71 -2.98 1.80 -14.04
C THR A 71 -2.92 0.83 -12.86
N LEU A 72 -1.77 0.74 -12.20
CA LEU A 72 -1.58 -0.12 -11.06
C LEU A 72 -2.16 0.49 -9.79
N LEU A 73 -2.73 -0.40 -8.95
CA LEU A 73 -3.24 -0.01 -7.64
C LEU A 73 -2.10 0.12 -6.65
N LYS A 74 -2.28 0.98 -5.66
CA LYS A 74 -1.30 1.27 -4.61
C LYS A 74 0.03 1.81 -5.19
N SER A 75 0.70 2.63 -4.49
CA SER A 75 2.01 3.19 -4.80
C SER A 75 2.94 2.88 -3.61
N LYS A 76 4.19 2.92 -3.76
CA LYS A 76 5.11 3.10 -4.87
C LYS A 76 5.43 1.72 -5.45
N VAL A 77 5.21 1.49 -6.74
CA VAL A 77 5.55 0.21 -7.37
C VAL A 77 7.05 0.17 -7.60
N THR A 78 7.69 -0.90 -7.12
CA THR A 78 9.14 -1.09 -7.24
C THR A 78 9.49 -1.99 -8.43
N SER A 79 8.72 -3.06 -8.63
CA SER A 79 8.93 -3.98 -9.75
C SER A 79 7.65 -4.75 -10.09
N ILE A 80 7.53 -5.15 -11.36
CA ILE A 80 6.52 -6.11 -11.82
C ILE A 80 7.14 -7.50 -11.76
N VAL A 81 6.48 -8.42 -11.04
CA VAL A 81 6.93 -9.81 -10.90
C VAL A 81 6.46 -10.63 -12.09
N SER A 82 5.18 -10.57 -12.42
CA SER A 82 4.61 -11.26 -13.58
C SER A 82 3.27 -10.67 -13.96
N ILE A 83 2.93 -10.78 -15.23
CA ILE A 83 1.57 -10.55 -15.74
C ILE A 83 1.09 -11.87 -16.30
N GLN A 84 0.00 -12.39 -15.76
CA GLN A 84 -0.64 -13.62 -16.21
C GLN A 84 -2.04 -13.31 -16.71
N TYR A 85 -2.52 -14.10 -17.64
CA TYR A 85 -3.85 -13.93 -18.21
C TYR A 85 -4.43 -15.29 -18.60
N TYR A 86 -5.74 -15.36 -18.65
CA TYR A 86 -6.47 -16.51 -19.19
C TYR A 86 -6.79 -16.25 -20.66
N ASP A 87 -6.32 -17.16 -21.53
CA ASP A 87 -6.57 -17.10 -22.95
C ASP A 87 -7.99 -17.58 -23.32
N VAL A 88 -8.30 -17.61 -24.61
CA VAL A 88 -9.64 -18.01 -25.11
C VAL A 88 -10.05 -19.43 -24.73
N ASP A 89 -9.09 -20.30 -24.45
CA ASP A 89 -9.32 -21.68 -24.01
C ASP A 89 -9.36 -21.79 -22.47
N ASP A 90 -9.44 -20.65 -21.75
CA ASP A 90 -9.41 -20.53 -20.30
C ASP A 90 -8.13 -21.13 -19.66
N SER A 91 -7.04 -21.14 -20.40
CA SER A 91 -5.73 -21.60 -19.94
C SER A 91 -4.89 -20.42 -19.42
N LEU A 92 -4.24 -20.60 -18.27
CA LEU A 92 -3.42 -19.57 -17.66
C LEU A 92 -2.09 -19.42 -18.41
N GLN A 93 -1.85 -18.26 -18.99
CA GLN A 93 -0.65 -17.89 -19.73
C GLN A 93 0.13 -16.80 -19.02
N THR A 94 1.43 -16.68 -19.32
CA THR A 94 2.27 -15.57 -18.85
C THR A 94 2.56 -14.63 -20.00
N LEU A 95 2.27 -13.34 -19.82
CA LEU A 95 2.55 -12.32 -20.82
C LEU A 95 4.06 -12.07 -20.91
N SER A 96 4.59 -12.18 -22.13
CA SER A 96 6.02 -11.92 -22.37
C SER A 96 6.37 -10.44 -22.10
N THR A 97 7.50 -10.20 -21.46
CA THR A 97 8.06 -8.85 -21.24
C THR A 97 8.40 -8.10 -22.54
N SER A 98 8.43 -8.82 -23.68
CA SER A 98 8.58 -8.20 -25.01
C SER A 98 7.33 -7.42 -25.44
N VAL A 99 6.15 -7.76 -24.93
CA VAL A 99 4.85 -7.19 -25.32
C VAL A 99 4.57 -5.87 -24.60
N TYR A 100 4.91 -5.76 -23.33
CA TYR A 100 4.59 -4.59 -22.52
C TYR A 100 5.80 -3.83 -22.02
N GLY A 101 5.61 -2.55 -21.74
CA GLY A 101 6.51 -1.71 -20.98
C GLY A 101 5.83 -1.24 -19.68
N SER A 102 6.62 -0.71 -18.76
CA SER A 102 6.10 -0.17 -17.51
C SER A 102 6.76 1.17 -17.18
N ASP A 103 5.95 2.09 -16.70
CA ASP A 103 6.38 3.33 -16.06
C ASP A 103 6.11 3.19 -14.56
N LEU A 104 7.17 2.91 -13.81
CA LEU A 104 7.13 2.73 -12.37
C LEU A 104 7.46 4.02 -11.61
N VAL A 105 7.90 5.06 -12.31
CA VAL A 105 8.23 6.37 -11.73
C VAL A 105 6.97 7.19 -11.50
N SER A 106 6.04 7.14 -12.45
CA SER A 106 4.75 7.82 -12.33
C SER A 106 3.92 7.28 -11.17
N GLN A 107 3.09 8.15 -10.59
CA GLN A 107 2.18 7.75 -9.50
C GLN A 107 0.76 8.20 -9.85
N PRO A 108 -0.14 7.26 -10.13
CA PRO A 108 0.04 5.80 -10.09
C PRO A 108 0.94 5.25 -11.22
N ALA A 109 1.63 4.14 -10.94
CA ALA A 109 2.45 3.44 -11.93
C ALA A 109 1.59 2.88 -13.08
N ARG A 110 2.20 2.75 -14.26
CA ARG A 110 1.46 2.37 -15.48
C ARG A 110 2.12 1.21 -16.21
N ILE A 111 1.29 0.39 -16.83
CA ILE A 111 1.68 -0.61 -17.82
C ILE A 111 1.15 -0.13 -19.17
N PHE A 112 1.96 -0.24 -20.20
CA PHE A 112 1.60 0.16 -21.55
C PHE A 112 2.09 -0.86 -22.57
N LEU A 113 1.45 -0.87 -23.73
CA LEU A 113 1.84 -1.72 -24.85
C LEU A 113 3.09 -1.15 -25.54
N LYS A 114 4.05 -2.01 -25.86
CA LYS A 114 5.19 -1.60 -26.68
C LYS A 114 4.79 -1.38 -28.16
N PRO A 115 5.52 -0.54 -28.92
CA PRO A 115 5.25 -0.33 -30.32
C PRO A 115 5.21 -1.64 -31.10
N ASN A 116 4.28 -1.74 -32.05
CA ASN A 116 4.07 -2.91 -32.89
C ASN A 116 3.72 -4.21 -32.15
N GLN A 117 3.22 -4.11 -30.92
CA GLN A 117 2.70 -5.25 -30.16
C GLN A 117 1.18 -5.13 -29.99
N SER A 118 0.54 -6.25 -29.66
CA SER A 118 -0.87 -6.34 -29.30
C SER A 118 -1.04 -7.21 -28.06
N PHE A 119 -2.02 -6.87 -27.23
CA PHE A 119 -2.38 -7.77 -26.13
C PHE A 119 -3.08 -9.01 -26.68
N PRO A 120 -2.81 -10.19 -26.10
CA PRO A 120 -3.53 -11.42 -26.43
C PRO A 120 -5.03 -11.29 -26.16
N GLN A 121 -5.82 -12.10 -26.86
CA GLN A 121 -7.26 -12.19 -26.60
C GLN A 121 -7.48 -12.88 -25.24
N LEU A 122 -8.42 -12.34 -24.46
CA LEU A 122 -8.76 -12.85 -23.14
C LEU A 122 -9.97 -13.79 -23.19
N SER A 123 -10.03 -14.71 -22.23
CA SER A 123 -11.24 -15.44 -21.89
C SER A 123 -12.33 -14.46 -21.43
N GLU A 124 -13.61 -14.81 -21.65
CA GLU A 124 -14.78 -14.03 -21.21
C GLU A 124 -15.02 -14.08 -19.68
N ARG A 125 -14.17 -14.77 -18.94
CA ARG A 125 -14.27 -14.87 -17.48
C ARG A 125 -13.99 -13.53 -16.78
N LYS A 126 -14.52 -13.36 -15.58
CA LYS A 126 -14.09 -12.28 -14.69
C LYS A 126 -12.72 -12.61 -14.11
N GLY A 127 -11.91 -11.57 -13.87
CA GLY A 127 -10.56 -11.74 -13.38
C GLY A 127 -9.65 -12.42 -14.40
N ALA A 128 -9.84 -12.11 -15.69
CA ALA A 128 -9.06 -12.72 -16.77
C ALA A 128 -7.60 -12.31 -16.79
N VAL A 129 -7.22 -11.25 -16.09
CA VAL A 129 -5.82 -10.76 -15.99
C VAL A 129 -5.39 -10.65 -14.54
N GLU A 130 -4.22 -11.21 -14.23
CA GLU A 130 -3.56 -11.13 -12.93
C GLU A 130 -2.21 -10.43 -13.08
N VAL A 131 -2.01 -9.34 -12.35
CA VAL A 131 -0.73 -8.62 -12.30
C VAL A 131 -0.13 -8.76 -10.92
N LYS A 132 1.04 -9.41 -10.81
CA LYS A 132 1.81 -9.55 -9.57
C LYS A 132 2.94 -8.54 -9.58
N TYR A 133 3.04 -7.73 -8.55
CA TYR A 133 4.06 -6.68 -8.44
C TYR A 133 4.38 -6.36 -6.98
N ILE A 134 5.53 -5.73 -6.77
CA ILE A 134 6.02 -5.31 -5.46
C ILE A 134 5.77 -3.82 -5.31
N VAL A 135 5.23 -3.44 -4.18
CA VAL A 135 4.96 -2.06 -3.77
C VAL A 135 5.67 -1.76 -2.46
N GLY A 136 5.99 -0.49 -2.22
CA GLY A 136 6.65 -0.05 -0.99
C GLY A 136 8.17 0.04 -1.09
N GLN A 137 8.82 0.44 -0.02
CA GLN A 137 10.27 0.63 0.12
C GLN A 137 10.93 -0.68 0.57
N ALA A 138 12.21 -0.86 0.26
CA ALA A 138 12.93 -2.09 0.62
C ALA A 138 13.08 -2.26 2.15
N GLY A 139 13.21 -1.14 2.89
CA GLY A 139 13.37 -1.15 4.33
C GLY A 139 12.75 0.06 5.02
N SER A 140 12.67 0.00 6.34
CA SER A 140 12.15 1.09 7.17
C SER A 140 12.97 2.38 7.03
N ASP A 141 14.27 2.27 6.77
CA ASP A 141 15.17 3.42 6.65
C ASP A 141 14.89 4.26 5.40
N GLU A 142 14.30 3.64 4.37
CA GLU A 142 13.92 4.31 3.14
C GLU A 142 12.53 4.98 3.22
N VAL A 143 11.78 4.76 4.30
CA VAL A 143 10.48 5.41 4.51
C VAL A 143 10.70 6.83 4.99
N ASP A 144 10.05 7.78 4.32
CA ASP A 144 10.17 9.21 4.64
C ASP A 144 9.85 9.52 6.11
N ASP A 145 10.68 10.34 6.73
CA ASP A 145 10.53 10.70 8.14
C ASP A 145 9.18 11.39 8.44
N ALA A 146 8.62 12.10 7.48
CA ALA A 146 7.30 12.71 7.64
C ALA A 146 6.19 11.64 7.82
N ILE A 147 6.29 10.51 7.13
CA ILE A 147 5.36 9.38 7.30
C ILE A 147 5.54 8.76 8.70
N LYS A 148 6.80 8.52 9.11
CA LYS A 148 7.12 7.99 10.44
C LYS A 148 6.59 8.91 11.53
N GLN A 149 6.82 10.22 11.38
CA GLN A 149 6.35 11.23 12.34
C GLN A 149 4.81 11.29 12.40
N ALA A 150 4.12 11.18 11.27
CA ALA A 150 2.66 11.13 11.23
C ALA A 150 2.11 9.94 12.01
N VAL A 151 2.73 8.76 11.84
CA VAL A 151 2.35 7.55 12.58
C VAL A 151 2.64 7.69 14.07
N LEU A 152 3.80 8.26 14.46
CA LEU A 152 4.12 8.54 15.86
C LEU A 152 3.11 9.49 16.52
N LEU A 153 2.71 10.57 15.84
CA LEU A 153 1.68 11.49 16.33
C LEU A 153 0.33 10.80 16.52
N GLN A 154 -0.03 9.91 15.61
CA GLN A 154 -1.26 9.14 15.69
C GLN A 154 -1.22 8.17 16.88
N ILE A 155 -0.11 7.44 17.06
CA ILE A 155 0.09 6.54 18.20
C ILE A 155 0.01 7.31 19.52
N GLY A 156 0.72 8.45 19.62
CA GLY A 156 0.70 9.28 20.83
C GLY A 156 -0.70 9.72 21.22
N ASN A 157 -1.50 10.14 20.24
CA ASN A 157 -2.91 10.50 20.47
C ASN A 157 -3.73 9.31 20.98
N LEU A 158 -3.66 8.15 20.31
CA LEU A 158 -4.44 6.95 20.69
C LEU A 158 -3.96 6.35 22.02
N TYR A 159 -2.68 6.44 22.33
CA TYR A 159 -2.13 5.97 23.60
C TYR A 159 -2.61 6.81 24.78
N GLN A 160 -2.68 8.14 24.63
CA GLN A 160 -3.18 9.06 25.65
C GLN A 160 -4.71 8.98 25.78
N ASN A 161 -5.42 8.81 24.66
CA ASN A 161 -6.88 8.80 24.62
C ASN A 161 -7.40 7.38 24.33
N ARG A 162 -7.26 6.47 25.31
CA ARG A 162 -7.67 5.07 25.18
C ARG A 162 -9.20 4.88 25.08
N GLN A 163 -9.98 5.92 25.36
CA GLN A 163 -11.45 5.92 25.24
C GLN A 163 -11.87 6.81 24.07
N SER A 164 -12.85 6.37 23.30
CA SER A 164 -13.36 7.07 22.11
C SER A 164 -14.14 8.35 22.42
N VAL A 165 -14.43 8.62 23.69
CA VAL A 165 -15.20 9.79 24.13
C VAL A 165 -14.34 10.65 25.04
N VAL A 166 -13.78 11.72 24.49
CA VAL A 166 -13.26 12.83 25.26
C VAL A 166 -14.44 13.77 25.48
N THR A 167 -14.78 14.05 26.74
CA THR A 167 -15.87 14.95 27.12
C THR A 167 -15.69 16.30 26.43
N GLY A 168 -16.51 16.58 25.40
CA GLY A 168 -16.55 17.88 24.72
C GLY A 168 -16.00 17.94 23.29
N THR A 169 -15.40 16.89 22.74
CA THR A 169 -14.92 16.90 21.35
C THR A 169 -15.14 15.53 20.69
N ILE A 170 -15.61 15.54 19.44
CA ILE A 170 -15.80 14.31 18.64
C ILE A 170 -14.42 13.83 18.20
N ALA A 171 -13.91 12.75 18.79
CA ALA A 171 -12.65 12.10 18.40
C ALA A 171 -12.93 11.13 17.23
N THR A 172 -13.01 11.65 16.01
CA THR A 172 -13.40 10.80 14.86
C THR A 172 -12.46 10.87 13.65
N GLU A 173 -11.43 11.71 13.65
CA GLU A 173 -10.54 11.81 12.49
C GLU A 173 -9.08 11.67 12.89
N LEU A 174 -8.26 11.28 11.90
CA LEU A 174 -6.79 11.39 11.99
C LEU A 174 -6.43 12.76 12.58
N PRO A 175 -5.52 12.84 13.56
CA PRO A 175 -5.07 14.11 14.09
C PRO A 175 -4.67 15.04 12.96
N MET A 176 -5.13 16.28 12.99
CA MET A 176 -4.97 17.23 11.88
C MET A 176 -3.50 17.37 11.46
N ASN A 177 -2.58 17.28 12.43
CA ASN A 177 -1.13 17.32 12.20
C ASN A 177 -0.63 16.08 11.44
N ALA A 178 -1.10 14.88 11.80
CA ALA A 178 -0.74 13.65 11.09
C ALA A 178 -1.31 13.65 9.66
N LYS A 179 -2.54 14.12 9.48
CA LYS A 179 -3.16 14.27 8.17
C LYS A 179 -2.37 15.21 7.26
N PHE A 180 -1.97 16.38 7.77
CA PHE A 180 -1.16 17.34 7.01
C PHE A 180 0.16 16.73 6.51
N LEU A 181 0.83 15.92 7.33
CA LEU A 181 2.07 15.24 6.93
C LEU A 181 1.82 14.15 5.88
N LEU A 182 0.69 13.46 5.94
CA LEU A 182 0.34 12.38 5.01
C LEU A 182 -0.23 12.87 3.69
N ASP A 183 -0.85 14.06 3.64
CA ASP A 183 -1.51 14.58 2.44
C ASP A 183 -0.55 14.71 1.25
N GLN A 184 0.69 15.10 1.48
CA GLN A 184 1.73 15.22 0.44
C GLN A 184 2.11 13.87 -0.21
N TYR A 185 1.81 12.74 0.45
CA TYR A 185 2.08 11.39 -0.03
C TYR A 185 0.85 10.70 -0.61
N ARG A 186 -0.30 11.35 -0.55
CA ARG A 186 -1.57 10.77 -0.99
C ARG A 186 -1.62 10.60 -2.50
N VAL A 187 -1.80 9.38 -2.96
CA VAL A 187 -1.98 9.07 -4.38
C VAL A 187 -3.46 9.01 -4.71
N GLN A 188 -3.90 9.91 -5.55
CA GLN A 188 -5.26 9.90 -6.08
C GLN A 188 -5.32 8.95 -7.27
N VAL A 189 -6.06 7.86 -7.12
CA VAL A 189 -6.41 7.00 -8.25
C VAL A 189 -7.73 7.54 -8.81
N CYS A 190 -7.68 8.17 -9.97
CA CYS A 190 -8.90 8.53 -10.69
C CYS A 190 -9.67 7.24 -11.04
N ARG A 191 -10.90 7.14 -10.54
CA ARG A 191 -11.85 6.08 -10.85
C ARG A 191 -12.58 6.36 -12.14
#